data_42488c56b66e4aadd2b8eb47398bd8a3
#
_entry.id   42488c56b66e4aadd2b8eb47398bd8a3
#
_cell.length_a   1.000
_cell.length_b   1.000
_cell.length_c   1.000
_cell.angle_alpha   90.00
_cell.angle_beta   90.00
_cell.angle_gamma   90.00
#
_symmetry.space_group_name_H-M   'P 1'
#
loop_
_entity.id
_entity.type
_entity.pdbx_description
1 polymer ?
#
loop_
_entity_poly.entity_id
_entity_poly.type
_entity_poly.pdbx_seq_one_letter_code
_entity_poly.pdbx_strand_id
1 'polypeptide(L)'
;NPAAHAVFGPRPMITDLRTGGMAGGSGEQALLTAAAIQMARFYQLPSSTIAGATDSKSPDAQSGYEKCLNVAQTVHAGANIITQACGAQAGLMGLSLAALVIDNDMLGSILRASSTVTVSPETIALESIDRVACGVGHFLGEPETYARMHSDFLYPKTVDRLGIEAWEEAGSPDIRDHAHDRVKMILDDHHPTYIDAESEMILRKTLPILLPPRDQT
;
A
#
# COMPACT_ATOMS: atom_id res chain seq x y z
N ASN A 1 -12.96 22.61 24.93
CA ASN A 1 -12.19 23.69 24.33
C ASN A 1 -12.59 23.86 22.88
N PRO A 2 -13.19 24.99 22.45
CA PRO A 2 -13.61 25.20 21.04
C PRO A 2 -12.46 25.20 20.03
N ALA A 3 -11.22 25.39 20.49
CA ALA A 3 -10.02 25.38 19.65
C ALA A 3 -9.31 24.00 19.64
N ALA A 4 -9.90 22.97 20.24
CA ALA A 4 -9.30 21.64 20.23
C ALA A 4 -9.45 21.00 18.87
N HIS A 5 -8.34 20.52 18.30
CA HIS A 5 -8.36 19.68 17.12
C HIS A 5 -8.68 18.24 17.52
N ALA A 6 -9.64 17.61 16.84
CA ALA A 6 -10.06 16.26 17.12
C ALA A 6 -10.02 15.41 15.82
N VAL A 7 -9.56 14.17 15.95
CA VAL A 7 -9.61 13.15 14.90
C VAL A 7 -10.49 12.02 15.40
N PHE A 8 -11.50 11.64 14.62
CA PHE A 8 -12.33 10.49 14.93
C PHE A 8 -11.56 9.20 14.59
N GLY A 9 -11.17 8.46 15.62
CA GLY A 9 -10.27 7.31 15.49
C GLY A 9 -10.93 5.95 15.72
N PRO A 10 -11.94 5.54 14.92
CA PRO A 10 -12.59 4.24 15.12
C PRO A 10 -11.64 3.09 14.83
N ARG A 11 -11.74 2.04 15.64
CA ARG A 11 -10.98 0.80 15.52
C ARG A 11 -11.94 -0.39 15.70
N PRO A 12 -12.94 -0.56 14.81
CA PRO A 12 -13.84 -1.71 14.91
C PRO A 12 -13.03 -2.98 14.72
N MET A 13 -13.37 -4.01 15.49
CA MET A 13 -12.70 -5.32 15.45
C MET A 13 -13.76 -6.40 15.39
N ILE A 14 -13.49 -7.44 14.60
CA ILE A 14 -14.37 -8.61 14.45
C ILE A 14 -13.69 -9.80 15.11
N THR A 15 -14.50 -10.63 15.77
CA THR A 15 -14.09 -11.92 16.30
C THR A 15 -14.81 -13.04 15.56
N ASP A 16 -14.08 -14.04 15.08
CA ASP A 16 -14.68 -15.27 14.58
C ASP A 16 -15.27 -16.05 15.76
N LEU A 17 -16.59 -16.14 15.80
CA LEU A 17 -17.31 -16.76 16.91
C LEU A 17 -17.08 -18.27 17.05
N ARG A 18 -16.51 -18.93 16.02
CA ARG A 18 -16.17 -20.35 16.05
C ARG A 18 -14.85 -20.62 16.75
N THR A 19 -13.91 -19.70 16.64
CA THR A 19 -12.53 -19.87 17.11
C THR A 19 -12.17 -18.93 18.25
N GLY A 20 -12.92 -17.83 18.43
CA GLY A 20 -12.60 -16.75 19.35
C GLY A 20 -11.42 -15.87 18.87
N GLY A 21 -10.86 -16.14 17.69
CA GLY A 21 -9.76 -15.38 17.11
C GLY A 21 -10.23 -14.07 16.44
N MET A 22 -9.32 -13.11 16.35
CA MET A 22 -9.57 -11.88 15.59
C MET A 22 -9.69 -12.22 14.10
N ALA A 23 -10.68 -11.64 13.43
CA ALA A 23 -10.91 -11.75 11.99
C ALA A 23 -10.63 -10.39 11.31
N GLY A 24 -9.38 -9.94 11.39
CA GLY A 24 -8.95 -8.59 10.97
C GLY A 24 -8.94 -8.37 9.46
N GLY A 25 -8.87 -9.45 8.68
CA GLY A 25 -8.95 -9.42 7.21
C GLY A 25 -10.33 -9.63 6.62
N SER A 26 -11.35 -9.84 7.45
CA SER A 26 -12.68 -10.27 7.00
C SER A 26 -13.46 -9.17 6.27
N GLY A 27 -14.45 -9.58 5.48
CA GLY A 27 -15.40 -8.69 4.81
C GLY A 27 -16.24 -7.88 5.80
N GLU A 28 -16.58 -8.49 6.96
CA GLU A 28 -17.30 -7.82 8.05
C GLU A 28 -16.45 -6.69 8.65
N GLN A 29 -15.14 -6.90 8.79
CA GLN A 29 -14.20 -5.86 9.22
C GLN A 29 -14.21 -4.68 8.23
N ALA A 30 -14.15 -4.96 6.94
CA ALA A 30 -14.21 -3.93 5.89
C ALA A 30 -15.52 -3.14 5.95
N LEU A 31 -16.66 -3.81 6.11
CA LEU A 31 -17.97 -3.20 6.23
C LEU A 31 -18.07 -2.27 7.44
N LEU A 32 -17.66 -2.74 8.63
CA LEU A 32 -17.73 -1.95 9.85
C LEU A 32 -16.78 -0.76 9.83
N THR A 33 -15.59 -0.93 9.24
CA THR A 33 -14.64 0.16 9.06
C THR A 33 -15.22 1.25 8.15
N ALA A 34 -15.81 0.87 7.01
CA ALA A 34 -16.47 1.82 6.11
C ALA A 34 -17.62 2.57 6.80
N ALA A 35 -18.47 1.86 7.54
CA ALA A 35 -19.56 2.47 8.31
C ALA A 35 -19.05 3.45 9.36
N ALA A 36 -17.98 3.11 10.07
CA ALA A 36 -17.36 3.99 11.05
C ALA A 36 -16.78 5.27 10.41
N ILE A 37 -16.18 5.16 9.21
CA ILE A 37 -15.71 6.34 8.46
C ILE A 37 -16.87 7.21 7.99
N GLN A 38 -17.99 6.62 7.56
CA GLN A 38 -19.19 7.39 7.23
C GLN A 38 -19.71 8.19 8.46
N MET A 39 -19.64 7.61 9.65
CA MET A 39 -19.99 8.34 10.89
C MET A 39 -19.02 9.50 11.17
N ALA A 40 -17.72 9.35 10.90
CA ALA A 40 -16.78 10.46 11.01
C ALA A 40 -17.19 11.63 10.10
N ARG A 41 -17.56 11.32 8.85
CA ARG A 41 -18.06 12.33 7.89
C ARG A 41 -19.35 12.98 8.34
N PHE A 42 -20.27 12.20 8.91
CA PHE A 42 -21.50 12.74 9.50
C PHE A 42 -21.22 13.78 10.60
N TYR A 43 -20.22 13.51 11.44
CA TYR A 43 -19.78 14.47 12.48
C TYR A 43 -18.84 15.56 11.96
N GLN A 44 -18.52 15.57 10.65
CA GLN A 44 -17.58 16.52 10.04
C GLN A 44 -16.18 16.50 10.69
N LEU A 45 -15.72 15.33 11.12
CA LEU A 45 -14.41 15.13 11.73
C LEU A 45 -13.47 14.42 10.76
N PRO A 46 -12.20 14.79 10.71
CA PRO A 46 -11.20 13.97 10.06
C PRO A 46 -11.14 12.60 10.76
N SER A 47 -10.86 11.56 9.96
CA SER A 47 -10.88 10.18 10.45
C SER A 47 -9.50 9.51 10.36
N SER A 48 -9.24 8.63 11.32
CA SER A 48 -8.09 7.73 11.33
C SER A 48 -8.56 6.32 11.72
N THR A 49 -8.23 5.31 10.93
CA THR A 49 -8.65 3.92 11.19
C THR A 49 -7.54 2.92 10.89
N ILE A 50 -7.74 1.67 11.27
CA ILE A 50 -6.91 0.54 10.88
C ILE A 50 -7.54 -0.13 9.64
N ALA A 51 -6.70 -0.40 8.62
CA ALA A 51 -7.01 -1.30 7.54
C ALA A 51 -5.71 -1.95 7.04
N GLY A 52 -5.80 -3.07 6.32
CA GLY A 52 -4.63 -3.81 5.84
C GLY A 52 -4.12 -4.87 6.81
N ALA A 53 -4.90 -5.23 7.82
CA ALA A 53 -4.69 -6.47 8.57
C ALA A 53 -5.09 -7.68 7.74
N THR A 54 -4.46 -8.82 8.01
CA THR A 54 -4.83 -10.13 7.47
C THR A 54 -4.74 -11.19 8.55
N ASP A 55 -5.56 -12.21 8.44
CA ASP A 55 -5.48 -13.39 9.32
C ASP A 55 -4.49 -14.43 8.77
N SER A 56 -4.00 -14.27 7.54
CA SER A 56 -2.93 -15.11 7.00
C SER A 56 -1.62 -14.94 7.79
N LYS A 57 -0.85 -16.02 7.87
CA LYS A 57 0.45 -16.10 8.57
C LYS A 57 1.63 -15.87 7.62
N SER A 58 1.36 -15.76 6.34
CA SER A 58 2.37 -15.55 5.29
C SER A 58 1.86 -14.58 4.22
N PRO A 59 2.74 -13.95 3.43
CA PRO A 59 2.34 -13.11 2.30
C PRO A 59 1.88 -13.99 1.12
N ASP A 60 0.68 -14.53 1.25
CA ASP A 60 0.01 -15.42 0.28
C ASP A 60 -1.23 -14.76 -0.34
N ALA A 61 -2.01 -15.52 -1.11
CA ALA A 61 -3.22 -15.04 -1.73
C ALA A 61 -4.23 -14.51 -0.72
N GLN A 62 -4.35 -15.17 0.47
CA GLN A 62 -5.23 -14.70 1.54
C GLN A 62 -4.79 -13.33 2.03
N SER A 63 -3.51 -13.15 2.31
CA SER A 63 -2.94 -11.87 2.73
C SER A 63 -3.26 -10.77 1.71
N GLY A 64 -3.10 -11.07 0.42
CA GLY A 64 -3.33 -10.10 -0.65
C GLY A 64 -4.79 -9.65 -0.75
N TYR A 65 -5.75 -10.58 -0.83
CA TYR A 65 -7.16 -10.20 -1.02
C TYR A 65 -7.77 -9.56 0.24
N GLU A 66 -7.43 -10.04 1.44
CA GLU A 66 -7.95 -9.48 2.70
C GLU A 66 -7.50 -8.03 2.88
N LYS A 67 -6.22 -7.76 2.72
CA LYS A 67 -5.66 -6.40 2.82
C LYS A 67 -6.20 -5.48 1.74
N CYS A 68 -6.20 -5.94 0.49
CA CYS A 68 -6.70 -5.16 -0.63
C CYS A 68 -8.16 -4.76 -0.43
N LEU A 69 -9.02 -5.70 -0.05
CA LEU A 69 -10.44 -5.44 0.22
C LEU A 69 -10.62 -4.39 1.33
N ASN A 70 -9.96 -4.59 2.47
CA ASN A 70 -10.12 -3.72 3.63
C ASN A 70 -9.62 -2.30 3.34
N VAL A 71 -8.43 -2.15 2.74
CA VAL A 71 -7.86 -0.83 2.43
C VAL A 71 -8.67 -0.13 1.34
N ALA A 72 -9.03 -0.81 0.25
CA ALA A 72 -9.80 -0.21 -0.83
C ALA A 72 -11.17 0.29 -0.34
N GLN A 73 -11.88 -0.54 0.44
CA GLN A 73 -13.17 -0.16 1.01
C GLN A 73 -13.06 1.05 1.94
N THR A 74 -11.99 1.11 2.74
CA THR A 74 -11.72 2.21 3.67
C THR A 74 -11.39 3.51 2.93
N VAL A 75 -10.58 3.44 1.86
CA VAL A 75 -10.26 4.58 0.99
C VAL A 75 -11.53 5.10 0.32
N HIS A 76 -12.35 4.23 -0.26
CA HIS A 76 -13.61 4.62 -0.92
C HIS A 76 -14.65 5.17 0.05
N ALA A 77 -14.63 4.76 1.32
CA ALA A 77 -15.46 5.39 2.36
C ALA A 77 -15.01 6.81 2.71
N GLY A 78 -13.79 7.21 2.31
CA GLY A 78 -13.25 8.55 2.48
C GLY A 78 -12.45 8.74 3.78
N ALA A 79 -11.75 7.71 4.24
CA ALA A 79 -10.82 7.84 5.37
C ALA A 79 -9.69 8.82 5.05
N ASN A 80 -9.32 9.65 6.04
CA ASN A 80 -8.22 10.60 5.89
C ASN A 80 -6.86 9.96 6.20
N ILE A 81 -6.82 9.07 7.20
CA ILE A 81 -5.61 8.37 7.64
C ILE A 81 -5.93 6.88 7.80
N ILE A 82 -5.12 6.03 7.17
CA ILE A 82 -5.17 4.59 7.37
C ILE A 82 -3.85 4.17 8.01
N THR A 83 -3.92 3.58 9.18
CA THR A 83 -2.78 3.05 9.92
C THR A 83 -2.69 1.54 9.74
N GLN A 84 -1.48 0.96 9.91
CA GLN A 84 -1.20 -0.46 9.78
C GLN A 84 -1.60 -1.03 8.41
N ALA A 85 -1.43 -0.23 7.36
CA ALA A 85 -1.89 -0.56 6.01
C ALA A 85 -1.00 -1.60 5.31
N CYS A 86 0.19 -1.88 5.83
CA CYS A 86 1.15 -2.79 5.19
C CYS A 86 1.98 -3.59 6.22
N GLY A 87 2.50 -4.74 5.79
CA GLY A 87 3.41 -5.60 6.53
C GLY A 87 2.77 -6.49 7.58
N ALA A 88 1.61 -6.14 8.12
CA ALA A 88 0.96 -6.87 9.20
C ALA A 88 0.41 -8.23 8.74
N GLN A 89 0.62 -9.26 9.56
CA GLN A 89 0.19 -10.64 9.34
C GLN A 89 -0.43 -11.21 10.64
N ALA A 90 -1.07 -12.36 10.53
CA ALA A 90 -1.55 -13.16 11.66
C ALA A 90 -2.42 -12.35 12.65
N GLY A 91 -3.38 -11.56 12.14
CA GLY A 91 -4.23 -10.74 12.99
C GLY A 91 -3.44 -9.69 13.79
N LEU A 92 -2.48 -9.03 13.19
CA LEU A 92 -1.55 -8.03 13.78
C LEU A 92 -0.52 -8.61 14.75
N MET A 93 -0.41 -9.95 14.87
CA MET A 93 0.54 -10.60 15.77
C MET A 93 1.94 -10.78 15.16
N GLY A 94 2.09 -10.54 13.86
CA GLY A 94 3.35 -10.66 13.13
C GLY A 94 3.54 -9.56 12.09
N LEU A 95 4.81 -9.37 11.71
CA LEU A 95 5.22 -8.48 10.63
C LEU A 95 6.08 -9.27 9.64
N SER A 96 5.88 -9.02 8.34
CA SER A 96 6.73 -9.54 7.27
C SER A 96 7.29 -8.40 6.44
N LEU A 97 8.61 -8.34 6.28
CA LEU A 97 9.26 -7.35 5.40
C LEU A 97 8.89 -7.59 3.92
N ALA A 98 8.75 -8.86 3.51
CA ALA A 98 8.27 -9.19 2.17
C ALA A 98 6.83 -8.69 1.96
N ALA A 99 5.94 -8.91 2.94
CA ALA A 99 4.58 -8.36 2.88
C ALA A 99 4.59 -6.83 2.83
N LEU A 100 5.50 -6.16 3.52
CA LEU A 100 5.59 -4.69 3.52
C LEU A 100 5.82 -4.13 2.11
N VAL A 101 6.71 -4.73 1.33
CA VAL A 101 7.00 -4.27 -0.04
C VAL A 101 5.93 -4.67 -1.03
N ILE A 102 5.30 -5.84 -0.86
CA ILE A 102 4.13 -6.26 -1.65
C ILE A 102 2.95 -5.31 -1.42
N ASP A 103 2.65 -5.05 -0.16
CA ASP A 103 1.54 -4.18 0.23
C ASP A 103 1.76 -2.73 -0.23
N ASN A 104 3.01 -2.26 -0.34
CA ASN A 104 3.30 -0.95 -0.91
C ASN A 104 2.83 -0.83 -2.37
N ASP A 105 3.02 -1.86 -3.19
CA ASP A 105 2.50 -1.88 -4.57
C ASP A 105 0.97 -1.99 -4.61
N MET A 106 0.38 -2.77 -3.69
CA MET A 106 -1.08 -2.83 -3.50
C MET A 106 -1.64 -1.44 -3.15
N LEU A 107 -1.03 -0.75 -2.18
CA LEU A 107 -1.46 0.61 -1.78
C LEU A 107 -1.36 1.59 -2.94
N GLY A 108 -0.27 1.55 -3.72
CA GLY A 108 -0.13 2.34 -4.93
C GLY A 108 -1.26 2.09 -5.93
N SER A 109 -1.63 0.81 -6.13
CA SER A 109 -2.73 0.41 -7.02
C SER A 109 -4.09 0.92 -6.52
N ILE A 110 -4.35 0.84 -5.22
CA ILE A 110 -5.59 1.35 -4.61
C ILE A 110 -5.66 2.88 -4.76
N LEU A 111 -4.58 3.60 -4.48
CA LEU A 111 -4.53 5.05 -4.63
C LEU A 111 -4.75 5.47 -6.10
N ARG A 112 -4.16 4.75 -7.04
CA ARG A 112 -4.38 5.00 -8.47
C ARG A 112 -5.84 4.74 -8.88
N ALA A 113 -6.43 3.63 -8.41
CA ALA A 113 -7.83 3.28 -8.67
C ALA A 113 -8.83 4.28 -8.05
N SER A 114 -8.43 4.93 -6.96
CA SER A 114 -9.24 5.92 -6.23
C SER A 114 -9.04 7.36 -6.73
N SER A 115 -8.13 7.57 -7.68
CA SER A 115 -7.90 8.90 -8.26
C SER A 115 -9.05 9.29 -9.20
N THR A 116 -9.26 10.59 -9.34
CA THR A 116 -10.28 11.14 -10.26
C THR A 116 -9.81 11.07 -11.71
N VAL A 117 -10.74 10.86 -12.62
CA VAL A 117 -10.50 11.03 -14.06
C VAL A 117 -10.79 12.48 -14.43
N THR A 118 -9.76 13.20 -14.91
CA THR A 118 -9.93 14.55 -15.41
C THR A 118 -10.62 14.50 -16.77
N VAL A 119 -11.71 15.24 -16.92
CA VAL A 119 -12.44 15.37 -18.20
C VAL A 119 -12.27 16.80 -18.70
N SER A 120 -11.57 16.97 -19.81
CA SER A 120 -11.35 18.24 -20.50
C SER A 120 -11.24 18.00 -22.00
N PRO A 121 -11.29 19.02 -22.84
CA PRO A 121 -11.05 18.86 -24.29
C PRO A 121 -9.74 18.14 -24.59
N GLU A 122 -8.67 18.42 -23.85
CA GLU A 122 -7.35 17.81 -24.00
C GLU A 122 -7.38 16.33 -23.63
N THR A 123 -8.13 15.93 -22.58
CA THR A 123 -8.21 14.53 -22.16
C THR A 123 -9.20 13.69 -22.98
N ILE A 124 -10.18 14.33 -23.61
CA ILE A 124 -11.08 13.71 -24.61
C ILE A 124 -10.31 13.43 -25.90
N ALA A 125 -9.31 14.25 -26.24
CA ALA A 125 -8.33 14.04 -27.30
C ALA A 125 -8.93 13.75 -28.70
N LEU A 126 -10.02 14.45 -29.09
CA LEU A 126 -10.71 14.21 -30.35
C LEU A 126 -9.81 14.34 -31.60
N GLU A 127 -8.90 15.33 -31.58
CA GLU A 127 -7.96 15.52 -32.70
C GLU A 127 -6.98 14.35 -32.85
N SER A 128 -6.49 13.81 -31.74
CA SER A 128 -5.63 12.62 -31.75
C SER A 128 -6.39 11.38 -32.22
N ILE A 129 -7.65 11.24 -31.82
CA ILE A 129 -8.52 10.14 -32.25
C ILE A 129 -8.75 10.22 -33.77
N ASP A 130 -9.11 11.39 -34.30
CA ASP A 130 -9.35 11.58 -35.75
C ASP A 130 -8.06 11.28 -36.54
N ARG A 131 -6.94 11.85 -36.15
CA ARG A 131 -5.64 11.63 -36.80
C ARG A 131 -5.23 10.17 -36.83
N VAL A 132 -5.40 9.45 -35.72
CA VAL A 132 -5.03 8.03 -35.63
C VAL A 132 -6.00 7.15 -36.38
N ALA A 133 -7.32 7.39 -36.26
CA ALA A 133 -8.35 6.62 -36.94
C ALA A 133 -8.27 6.76 -38.46
N CYS A 134 -7.93 7.94 -38.96
CA CYS A 134 -7.75 8.20 -40.39
C CYS A 134 -6.32 7.96 -40.92
N GLY A 135 -5.39 7.60 -40.05
CA GLY A 135 -3.96 7.45 -40.37
C GLY A 135 -3.39 6.07 -40.01
N VAL A 136 -2.44 6.02 -39.07
CA VAL A 136 -1.63 4.83 -38.74
C VAL A 136 -2.38 3.73 -37.98
N GLY A 137 -3.58 4.01 -37.44
CA GLY A 137 -4.43 3.03 -36.76
C GLY A 137 -4.00 2.60 -35.35
N HIS A 138 -2.97 3.24 -34.75
CA HIS A 138 -2.55 2.98 -33.37
C HIS A 138 -2.00 4.23 -32.69
N PHE A 139 -2.14 4.31 -31.37
CA PHE A 139 -1.78 5.49 -30.58
C PHE A 139 -0.33 5.48 -30.05
N LEU A 140 0.46 4.42 -30.29
CA LEU A 140 1.79 4.25 -29.72
C LEU A 140 2.79 5.36 -30.08
N GLY A 141 2.63 5.99 -31.27
CA GLY A 141 3.48 7.08 -31.73
C GLY A 141 3.01 8.47 -31.32
N GLU A 142 1.88 8.59 -30.65
CA GLU A 142 1.34 9.89 -30.25
C GLU A 142 2.09 10.49 -29.07
N PRO A 143 2.49 11.78 -29.14
CA PRO A 143 3.19 12.45 -28.04
C PRO A 143 2.42 12.40 -26.73
N GLU A 144 1.08 12.46 -26.80
CA GLU A 144 0.20 12.37 -25.64
C GLU A 144 0.26 11.00 -24.97
N THR A 145 0.31 9.91 -25.74
CA THR A 145 0.50 8.56 -25.20
C THR A 145 1.80 8.45 -24.41
N TYR A 146 2.89 8.99 -24.97
CA TYR A 146 4.19 9.01 -24.29
C TYR A 146 4.15 9.83 -22.99
N ALA A 147 3.54 11.02 -23.02
CA ALA A 147 3.41 11.85 -21.81
C ALA A 147 2.59 11.13 -20.72
N ARG A 148 1.45 10.53 -21.10
CA ARG A 148 0.57 9.83 -20.16
C ARG A 148 1.15 8.52 -19.65
N MET A 149 2.03 7.87 -20.39
CA MET A 149 2.76 6.69 -19.93
C MET A 149 3.54 6.96 -18.63
N HIS A 150 4.02 8.19 -18.43
CA HIS A 150 4.76 8.57 -17.23
C HIS A 150 3.89 9.18 -16.13
N SER A 151 2.76 9.81 -16.47
CA SER A 151 1.89 10.49 -15.49
C SER A 151 0.75 9.62 -14.98
N ASP A 152 0.17 8.78 -15.83
CA ASP A 152 -1.10 8.11 -15.56
C ASP A 152 -0.94 6.63 -15.21
N PHE A 153 0.22 6.04 -15.49
CA PHE A 153 0.49 4.64 -15.20
C PHE A 153 1.29 4.47 -13.91
N LEU A 154 0.86 3.52 -13.10
CA LEU A 154 1.63 3.02 -11.96
C LEU A 154 2.55 1.88 -12.44
N TYR A 155 3.83 2.00 -12.12
CA TYR A 155 4.83 0.94 -12.34
C TYR A 155 5.20 0.31 -10.99
N PRO A 156 4.57 -0.82 -10.62
CA PRO A 156 4.87 -1.52 -9.38
C PRO A 156 6.29 -2.09 -9.41
N LYS A 157 6.87 -2.32 -8.23
CA LYS A 157 8.26 -2.76 -8.09
C LYS A 157 8.40 -4.26 -7.76
N THR A 158 7.32 -4.89 -7.28
CA THR A 158 7.29 -6.30 -6.90
C THR A 158 6.31 -7.12 -7.75
N VAL A 159 5.31 -6.45 -8.33
CA VAL A 159 4.31 -7.11 -9.18
C VAL A 159 4.92 -7.41 -10.55
N ASP A 160 4.80 -8.66 -11.00
CA ASP A 160 5.18 -9.08 -12.35
C ASP A 160 4.18 -8.57 -13.41
N ARG A 161 4.72 -8.11 -14.55
CA ARG A 161 3.98 -7.72 -15.76
C ARG A 161 4.67 -8.22 -17.03
N LEU A 162 5.55 -9.20 -16.91
CA LEU A 162 6.22 -9.82 -18.06
C LEU A 162 5.23 -10.63 -18.91
N GLY A 163 5.53 -10.80 -20.18
CA GLY A 163 4.88 -11.81 -20.99
C GLY A 163 5.27 -13.21 -20.50
N ILE A 164 4.43 -14.20 -20.78
CA ILE A 164 4.62 -15.59 -20.32
C ILE A 164 6.03 -16.13 -20.64
N GLU A 165 6.50 -15.95 -21.88
CA GLU A 165 7.81 -16.44 -22.34
C GLU A 165 8.95 -15.82 -21.53
N ALA A 166 8.93 -14.49 -21.34
CA ALA A 166 9.95 -13.78 -20.57
C ALA A 166 9.91 -14.16 -19.07
N TRP A 167 8.72 -14.43 -18.52
CA TRP A 167 8.57 -14.91 -17.15
C TRP A 167 9.13 -16.32 -16.96
N GLU A 168 8.90 -17.24 -17.92
CA GLU A 168 9.48 -18.59 -17.92
C GLU A 168 11.02 -18.54 -18.06
N GLU A 169 11.54 -17.70 -18.95
CA GLU A 169 12.99 -17.48 -19.12
C GLU A 169 13.64 -16.92 -17.83
N ALA A 170 12.92 -16.09 -17.07
CA ALA A 170 13.36 -15.57 -15.78
C ALA A 170 13.29 -16.61 -14.64
N GLY A 171 12.86 -17.83 -14.89
CA GLY A 171 12.77 -18.90 -13.89
C GLY A 171 11.43 -18.95 -13.15
N SER A 172 10.38 -18.35 -13.71
CA SER A 172 9.00 -18.37 -13.21
C SER A 172 8.87 -17.86 -11.76
N PRO A 173 9.49 -16.71 -11.39
CA PRO A 173 9.46 -16.22 -10.03
C PRO A 173 8.05 -15.81 -9.62
N ASP A 174 7.70 -16.02 -8.34
CA ASP A 174 6.47 -15.50 -7.78
C ASP A 174 6.69 -14.11 -7.10
N ILE A 175 5.61 -13.47 -6.67
CA ILE A 175 5.69 -12.15 -6.05
C ILE A 175 6.53 -12.15 -4.75
N ARG A 176 6.64 -13.28 -4.05
CA ARG A 176 7.43 -13.41 -2.83
C ARG A 176 8.92 -13.44 -3.13
N ASP A 177 9.32 -14.04 -4.26
CA ASP A 177 10.71 -14.03 -4.73
C ASP A 177 11.15 -12.59 -5.01
N HIS A 178 10.38 -11.86 -5.81
CA HIS A 178 10.63 -10.43 -6.07
C HIS A 178 10.65 -9.59 -4.78
N ALA A 179 9.75 -9.88 -3.85
CA ALA A 179 9.68 -9.16 -2.58
C ALA A 179 10.91 -9.44 -1.71
N HIS A 180 11.39 -10.67 -1.63
CA HIS A 180 12.60 -11.01 -0.90
C HIS A 180 13.84 -10.31 -1.46
N ASP A 181 14.00 -10.30 -2.79
CA ASP A 181 15.10 -9.60 -3.44
C ASP A 181 15.01 -8.09 -3.20
N ARG A 182 13.80 -7.52 -3.29
CA ARG A 182 13.60 -6.10 -3.01
C ARG A 182 13.93 -5.73 -1.55
N VAL A 183 13.55 -6.57 -0.59
CA VAL A 183 13.90 -6.38 0.82
C VAL A 183 15.40 -6.40 1.02
N LYS A 184 16.12 -7.38 0.44
CA LYS A 184 17.58 -7.43 0.50
C LYS A 184 18.21 -6.15 -0.05
N MET A 185 17.83 -5.73 -1.25
CA MET A 185 18.33 -4.48 -1.84
C MET A 185 18.14 -3.28 -0.92
N ILE A 186 16.95 -3.14 -0.31
CA ILE A 186 16.66 -2.01 0.59
C ILE A 186 17.56 -2.08 1.84
N LEU A 187 17.72 -3.26 2.42
CA LEU A 187 18.54 -3.43 3.63
C LEU A 187 20.02 -3.24 3.36
N ASP A 188 20.50 -3.63 2.17
CA ASP A 188 21.90 -3.48 1.78
C ASP A 188 22.26 -2.03 1.41
N ASP A 189 21.32 -1.28 0.81
CA ASP A 189 21.58 0.08 0.31
C ASP A 189 21.23 1.17 1.33
N HIS A 190 20.30 0.91 2.26
CA HIS A 190 19.70 1.92 3.12
C HIS A 190 20.26 1.90 4.54
N HIS A 191 21.31 2.69 4.76
CA HIS A 191 21.96 2.84 6.06
C HIS A 191 21.88 4.30 6.57
N PRO A 192 20.69 4.85 6.82
CA PRO A 192 20.55 6.24 7.24
C PRO A 192 21.10 6.45 8.67
N THR A 193 21.78 7.55 8.88
CA THR A 193 22.18 8.01 10.20
C THR A 193 21.20 9.09 10.65
N TYR A 194 20.31 8.76 11.59
CA TYR A 194 19.28 9.68 12.09
C TYR A 194 19.70 10.48 13.33
N ILE A 195 20.72 10.01 14.04
CA ILE A 195 21.25 10.64 15.24
C ILE A 195 22.76 10.79 15.09
N ASP A 196 23.33 11.86 15.65
CA ASP A 196 24.78 12.05 15.69
C ASP A 196 25.46 11.07 16.65
N ALA A 197 26.76 10.87 16.49
CA ALA A 197 27.52 9.90 17.27
C ALA A 197 27.56 10.21 18.77
N GLU A 198 27.48 11.49 19.16
CA GLU A 198 27.47 11.89 20.58
C GLU A 198 26.16 11.51 21.24
N SER A 199 25.04 11.80 20.57
CA SER A 199 23.71 11.39 21.02
C SER A 199 23.57 9.87 21.10
N GLU A 200 24.08 9.14 20.11
CA GLU A 200 24.09 7.66 20.13
C GLU A 200 24.90 7.12 21.32
N MET A 201 26.05 7.68 21.59
CA MET A 201 26.88 7.29 22.73
C MET A 201 26.16 7.52 24.08
N ILE A 202 25.49 8.64 24.24
CA ILE A 202 24.70 8.96 25.44
C ILE A 202 23.56 7.96 25.60
N LEU A 203 22.82 7.68 24.53
CA LEU A 203 21.72 6.71 24.55
C LEU A 203 22.19 5.32 24.93
N ARG A 204 23.30 4.84 24.38
CA ARG A 204 23.87 3.51 24.69
C ARG A 204 24.39 3.40 26.12
N LYS A 205 24.87 4.50 26.70
CA LYS A 205 25.27 4.50 28.11
C LYS A 205 24.07 4.49 29.08
N THR A 206 22.94 5.05 28.65
CA THR A 206 21.77 5.27 29.49
C THR A 206 20.75 4.13 29.36
N LEU A 207 20.67 3.52 28.19
CA LEU A 207 19.66 2.50 27.86
C LEU A 207 20.34 1.17 27.50
N PRO A 208 19.75 0.01 27.84
CA PRO A 208 20.27 -1.31 27.49
C PRO A 208 20.01 -1.64 26.02
N ILE A 209 20.72 -0.96 25.10
CA ILE A 209 20.60 -1.20 23.65
C ILE A 209 21.47 -2.41 23.29
N LEU A 210 20.83 -3.52 22.88
CA LEU A 210 21.49 -4.78 22.55
C LEU A 210 22.04 -4.85 21.12
N LEU A 211 21.58 -3.97 20.22
CA LEU A 211 22.08 -3.91 18.85
C LEU A 211 23.51 -3.35 18.83
N PRO A 212 24.44 -3.98 18.10
CA PRO A 212 25.81 -3.45 17.95
C PRO A 212 25.80 -2.08 17.27
N PRO A 213 26.83 -1.23 17.52
CA PRO A 213 27.04 -0.02 16.73
C PRO A 213 27.23 -0.38 15.25
N ARG A 214 26.79 0.49 14.34
CA ARG A 214 26.85 0.25 12.89
C ARG A 214 28.26 0.05 12.33
N ASP A 215 29.25 0.68 12.92
CA ASP A 215 30.65 0.59 12.47
C ASP A 215 31.30 -0.78 12.79
N GLN A 216 30.53 -1.74 13.35
CA GLN A 216 30.99 -3.09 13.70
C GLN A 216 30.24 -4.20 12.92
N THR A 217 29.38 -3.87 11.98
CA THR A 217 28.70 -4.77 11.03
C THR A 217 29.11 -4.43 9.61
#